data_5d4318498bc3ed2482380d7a6dc04caa
#
_entry.id   5d4318498bc3ed2482380d7a6dc04caa
#
_cell.length_a   1.000
_cell.length_b   1.000
_cell.length_c   1.000
_cell.angle_alpha   90.00
_cell.angle_beta   90.00
_cell.angle_gamma   90.00
#
_symmetry.space_group_name_H-M   'P 1'
#
loop_
_entity.id
_entity.type
_entity.pdbx_description
1 polymer ?
#
loop_
_entity_poly.entity_id
_entity_poly.type
_entity_poly.pdbx_seq_one_letter_code
_entity_poly.pdbx_strand_id
1 'polypeptide(L)'
;MKQLVCTASLLLLIGCQSTDPDIRAMTKPDFADAAPPAIDSQTSSTRDIRFATYNTSLYSDDDGGLVRRLENDDASARKIAAVIQHQRPDVLLLNEFDYDANGMAADIFLKQYLGRSQDGQEAIFYPYHYIAPVNTGVQSGMDLDNNGKIGGDGRDRGNDAFGYGLHPGQYGMLVLSQFPIDLDKTRTFRNLLWKDLPGAMKPKNPATSQDWYKPADWARLRLSSKSHWDVAIETPKGIVHFLVSHPTPPVFDGPEDRNGARNHDEIKLWSEYLDNKNTQWLCDDKNICGGLPSDARFVIAGDMNSDPVDGDGVPGTMLQLLDHPRVSKYAAPRSDGAA
;
A
#
# COMPACT_ATOMS: atom_id res chain seq x y z
N MET A 1 -53.61 -41.03 -27.25
CA MET A 1 -52.84 -40.89 -26.03
C MET A 1 -51.37 -40.66 -26.43
N LYS A 2 -50.91 -39.43 -26.41
CA LYS A 2 -49.52 -39.07 -26.63
C LYS A 2 -48.96 -38.54 -25.30
N GLN A 3 -48.03 -39.27 -24.72
CA GLN A 3 -47.30 -38.83 -23.52
C GLN A 3 -46.31 -37.75 -23.88
N LEU A 4 -46.39 -36.63 -23.18
CA LEU A 4 -45.42 -35.52 -23.22
C LEU A 4 -44.37 -35.81 -22.18
N VAL A 5 -43.12 -36.02 -22.61
CA VAL A 5 -41.96 -36.15 -21.72
C VAL A 5 -41.38 -34.75 -21.54
N CYS A 6 -41.48 -34.19 -20.33
CA CYS A 6 -40.82 -32.95 -19.93
C CYS A 6 -39.42 -33.29 -19.47
N THR A 7 -38.40 -32.92 -20.24
CA THR A 7 -36.99 -32.93 -19.81
C THR A 7 -36.65 -31.60 -19.12
N ALA A 8 -36.45 -31.66 -17.81
CA ALA A 8 -35.94 -30.54 -17.04
C ALA A 8 -34.40 -30.43 -17.24
N SER A 9 -33.97 -29.40 -17.92
CA SER A 9 -32.55 -29.06 -18.01
C SER A 9 -32.10 -28.31 -16.73
N LEU A 10 -31.28 -29.00 -15.94
CA LEU A 10 -30.61 -28.41 -14.77
C LEU A 10 -29.42 -27.58 -15.24
N LEU A 11 -29.54 -26.25 -15.27
CA LEU A 11 -28.40 -25.36 -15.46
C LEU A 11 -27.56 -25.36 -14.17
N LEU A 12 -26.40 -26.04 -14.21
CA LEU A 12 -25.37 -25.83 -13.22
C LEU A 12 -24.71 -24.45 -13.49
N LEU A 13 -25.01 -23.47 -12.64
CA LEU A 13 -24.22 -22.27 -12.49
C LEU A 13 -22.91 -22.65 -11.78
N ILE A 14 -21.86 -22.90 -12.56
CA ILE A 14 -20.49 -22.98 -12.03
C ILE A 14 -20.06 -21.54 -11.77
N GLY A 15 -20.19 -21.10 -10.52
CA GLY A 15 -19.57 -19.89 -10.04
C GLY A 15 -18.05 -20.08 -10.06
N CYS A 16 -17.37 -19.42 -10.99
CA CYS A 16 -15.93 -19.23 -10.91
C CYS A 16 -15.62 -18.38 -9.68
N GLN A 17 -15.30 -19.02 -8.57
CA GLN A 17 -14.54 -18.39 -7.51
C GLN A 17 -13.09 -18.27 -8.00
N SER A 18 -12.69 -17.12 -8.49
CA SER A 18 -11.28 -16.78 -8.63
C SER A 18 -10.76 -16.50 -7.23
N THR A 19 -10.27 -17.52 -6.55
CA THR A 19 -9.39 -17.35 -5.41
C THR A 19 -8.05 -16.89 -5.99
N ASP A 20 -7.71 -15.61 -5.83
CA ASP A 20 -6.38 -15.09 -6.12
C ASP A 20 -5.41 -15.79 -5.14
N PRO A 21 -4.51 -16.66 -5.61
CA PRO A 21 -3.61 -17.42 -4.73
C PRO A 21 -2.53 -16.57 -4.06
N ASP A 22 -2.44 -15.27 -4.41
CA ASP A 22 -1.36 -14.38 -3.99
C ASP A 22 -1.63 -13.57 -2.71
N ILE A 23 -2.82 -13.65 -2.12
CA ILE A 23 -3.09 -13.00 -0.83
C ILE A 23 -2.77 -13.97 0.30
N ARG A 24 -1.53 -13.99 0.72
CA ARG A 24 -1.12 -14.62 1.98
C ARG A 24 -0.98 -13.54 3.06
N ALA A 25 -2.00 -13.40 3.87
CA ALA A 25 -1.80 -12.84 5.19
C ALA A 25 -1.18 -13.93 6.06
N MET A 26 0.08 -13.79 6.38
CA MET A 26 0.76 -14.71 7.28
C MET A 26 0.41 -14.32 8.72
N THR A 27 -0.52 -15.06 9.31
CA THR A 27 -0.84 -14.95 10.73
C THR A 27 0.06 -15.92 11.50
N LYS A 28 0.77 -15.38 12.48
CA LYS A 28 1.73 -16.02 13.38
C LYS A 28 3.02 -16.50 12.73
N PRO A 29 4.12 -15.74 12.85
CA PRO A 29 5.43 -16.37 12.83
C PRO A 29 5.51 -17.34 14.01
N ASP A 30 5.94 -18.59 13.75
CA ASP A 30 6.26 -19.53 14.83
C ASP A 30 7.46 -19.00 15.60
N PHE A 31 7.19 -18.24 16.66
CA PHE A 31 8.17 -17.91 17.69
C PHE A 31 8.29 -19.10 18.63
N ALA A 32 8.99 -20.17 18.18
CA ALA A 32 9.11 -21.39 18.96
C ALA A 32 9.84 -21.22 20.30
N ASP A 33 10.55 -20.09 20.52
CA ASP A 33 11.40 -19.89 21.70
C ASP A 33 11.16 -18.59 22.50
N ALA A 34 10.19 -17.74 22.15
CA ALA A 34 9.81 -16.59 22.97
C ALA A 34 8.31 -16.39 22.90
N ALA A 35 7.59 -16.88 23.90
CA ALA A 35 6.18 -16.49 24.04
C ALA A 35 6.12 -14.97 24.18
N PRO A 36 5.31 -14.26 23.36
CA PRO A 36 5.13 -12.83 23.53
C PRO A 36 4.64 -12.59 24.96
N PRO A 37 5.13 -11.53 25.66
CA PRO A 37 4.62 -11.18 26.96
C PRO A 37 3.10 -11.05 26.87
N ALA A 38 2.39 -11.75 27.75
CA ALA A 38 0.93 -11.68 27.79
C ALA A 38 0.53 -10.20 27.93
N ILE A 39 -0.18 -9.65 26.94
CA ILE A 39 -0.76 -8.32 27.05
C ILE A 39 -1.80 -8.42 28.16
N ASP A 40 -1.53 -7.79 29.31
CA ASP A 40 -2.48 -7.71 30.41
C ASP A 40 -3.73 -7.00 29.94
N SER A 41 -4.81 -7.74 29.76
CA SER A 41 -6.07 -7.25 29.20
C SER A 41 -6.72 -6.14 30.03
N GLN A 42 -6.31 -5.95 31.28
CA GLN A 42 -6.87 -4.94 32.17
C GLN A 42 -6.18 -3.58 32.11
N THR A 43 -4.90 -3.51 31.74
CA THR A 43 -4.18 -2.24 31.57
C THR A 43 -4.30 -1.64 30.15
N SER A 44 -4.82 -2.40 29.20
CA SER A 44 -4.87 -2.05 27.76
C SER A 44 -5.95 -1.03 27.39
N SER A 45 -7.03 -0.86 28.19
CA SER A 45 -8.18 -0.04 27.76
C SER A 45 -7.99 1.48 27.86
N THR A 46 -6.99 1.96 28.61
CA THR A 46 -6.75 3.39 28.86
C THR A 46 -5.54 3.94 28.12
N ARG A 47 -4.65 3.08 27.62
CA ARG A 47 -3.43 3.52 26.93
C ARG A 47 -3.75 4.02 25.51
N ASP A 48 -3.08 5.10 25.10
CA ASP A 48 -3.11 5.54 23.71
C ASP A 48 -2.42 4.52 22.80
N ILE A 49 -2.97 4.36 21.59
CA ILE A 49 -2.41 3.47 20.57
C ILE A 49 -1.60 4.32 19.60
N ARG A 50 -0.32 4.00 19.44
CA ARG A 50 0.59 4.73 18.56
C ARG A 50 0.65 4.08 17.18
N PHE A 51 0.25 4.84 16.18
CA PHE A 51 0.43 4.52 14.76
C PHE A 51 1.64 5.28 14.24
N ALA A 52 2.43 4.65 13.38
CA ALA A 52 3.58 5.26 12.75
C ALA A 52 3.72 4.83 11.28
N THR A 53 4.45 5.64 10.51
CA THR A 53 4.92 5.30 9.17
C THR A 53 6.41 5.60 9.07
N TYR A 54 7.15 4.79 8.31
CA TYR A 54 8.57 4.96 8.10
C TYR A 54 8.95 4.47 6.69
N ASN A 55 9.48 5.37 5.86
CA ASN A 55 10.13 4.96 4.63
C ASN A 55 11.53 4.45 4.98
N THR A 56 11.77 3.18 4.70
CA THR A 56 12.95 2.46 5.20
C THR A 56 14.05 2.30 4.16
N SER A 57 13.74 2.52 2.88
CA SER A 57 14.65 2.18 1.77
C SER A 57 15.22 0.75 1.89
N LEU A 58 14.42 -0.18 2.41
CA LEU A 58 14.73 -1.60 2.46
C LEU A 58 14.27 -2.27 1.16
N TYR A 59 14.93 -1.92 0.09
CA TYR A 59 14.72 -2.49 -1.25
C TYR A 59 16.05 -2.90 -1.88
N SER A 60 15.98 -3.63 -2.98
CA SER A 60 17.12 -3.98 -3.83
C SER A 60 16.75 -3.82 -5.30
N ASP A 61 17.75 -3.55 -6.14
CA ASP A 61 17.56 -3.56 -7.60
C ASP A 61 17.43 -4.98 -8.16
N ASP A 62 17.90 -5.98 -7.41
CA ASP A 62 17.82 -7.38 -7.77
C ASP A 62 16.61 -8.06 -7.12
N ASP A 63 15.88 -8.84 -7.88
CA ASP A 63 14.82 -9.71 -7.35
C ASP A 63 15.35 -10.66 -6.26
N GLY A 64 14.65 -10.68 -5.11
CA GLY A 64 15.09 -11.39 -3.90
C GLY A 64 16.33 -10.77 -3.22
N GLY A 65 16.80 -9.61 -3.66
CA GLY A 65 17.98 -8.96 -3.12
C GLY A 65 17.83 -8.53 -1.68
N LEU A 66 16.65 -8.05 -1.26
CA LEU A 66 16.39 -7.72 0.14
C LEU A 66 16.53 -8.93 1.05
N VAL A 67 15.97 -10.09 0.68
CA VAL A 67 16.12 -11.33 1.45
C VAL A 67 17.60 -11.64 1.67
N ARG A 68 18.40 -11.63 0.59
CA ARG A 68 19.86 -11.88 0.67
C ARG A 68 20.58 -10.86 1.57
N ARG A 69 20.21 -9.58 1.51
CA ARG A 69 20.77 -8.54 2.37
C ARG A 69 20.46 -8.83 3.85
N LEU A 70 19.20 -9.14 4.15
CA LEU A 70 18.76 -9.42 5.52
C LEU A 70 19.39 -10.70 6.09
N GLU A 71 19.57 -11.75 5.30
CA GLU A 71 20.28 -12.96 5.69
C GLU A 71 21.76 -12.72 6.02
N ASN A 72 22.36 -11.71 5.41
CA ASN A 72 23.75 -11.32 5.58
C ASN A 72 23.97 -10.14 6.53
N ASP A 73 23.11 -9.97 7.52
CA ASP A 73 23.25 -9.00 8.60
C ASP A 73 23.34 -7.54 8.11
N ASP A 74 22.34 -7.08 7.36
CA ASP A 74 22.29 -5.76 6.75
C ASP A 74 22.37 -4.62 7.78
N ALA A 75 23.39 -3.76 7.63
CA ALA A 75 23.66 -2.67 8.56
C ALA A 75 22.56 -1.57 8.56
N SER A 76 21.89 -1.34 7.43
CA SER A 76 20.78 -0.39 7.35
C SER A 76 19.55 -0.94 8.07
N ALA A 77 19.25 -2.24 7.89
CA ALA A 77 18.17 -2.89 8.59
C ALA A 77 18.34 -2.87 10.12
N ARG A 78 19.58 -3.02 10.62
CA ARG A 78 19.87 -2.86 12.05
C ARG A 78 19.56 -1.45 12.56
N LYS A 79 19.98 -0.41 11.83
CA LYS A 79 19.69 0.99 12.21
C LYS A 79 18.19 1.28 12.19
N ILE A 80 17.49 0.80 11.16
CA ILE A 80 16.04 0.94 11.05
C ILE A 80 15.34 0.24 12.23
N ALA A 81 15.77 -0.98 12.55
CA ALA A 81 15.24 -1.71 13.69
C ALA A 81 15.51 -0.98 15.03
N ALA A 82 16.69 -0.39 15.22
CA ALA A 82 17.00 0.41 16.41
C ALA A 82 16.06 1.64 16.53
N VAL A 83 15.76 2.33 15.44
CA VAL A 83 14.80 3.45 15.42
C VAL A 83 13.40 2.97 15.81
N ILE A 84 12.93 1.86 15.24
CA ILE A 84 11.63 1.28 15.54
C ILE A 84 11.56 0.85 17.02
N GLN A 85 12.60 0.18 17.52
CA GLN A 85 12.71 -0.23 18.91
C GLN A 85 12.73 0.96 19.88
N HIS A 86 13.37 2.05 19.52
CA HIS A 86 13.37 3.29 20.31
C HIS A 86 11.98 3.93 20.35
N GLN A 87 11.29 4.03 19.21
CA GLN A 87 9.97 4.67 19.09
C GLN A 87 8.82 3.81 19.63
N ARG A 88 8.93 2.49 19.55
CA ARG A 88 7.95 1.48 20.03
C ARG A 88 6.51 1.76 19.57
N PRO A 89 6.23 1.92 18.28
CA PRO A 89 4.86 2.07 17.78
C PRO A 89 4.06 0.76 18.01
N ASP A 90 2.75 0.89 18.19
CA ASP A 90 1.86 -0.27 18.32
C ASP A 90 1.46 -0.83 16.95
N VAL A 91 1.29 0.06 15.98
CA VAL A 91 1.01 -0.25 14.57
C VAL A 91 1.95 0.58 13.70
N LEU A 92 2.59 -0.05 12.74
CA LEU A 92 3.64 0.57 11.92
C LEU A 92 3.48 0.20 10.46
N LEU A 93 3.54 1.20 9.58
CA LEU A 93 3.75 1.01 8.14
C LEU A 93 5.23 1.21 7.82
N LEU A 94 5.82 0.26 7.11
CA LEU A 94 7.10 0.42 6.43
C LEU A 94 6.85 0.62 4.94
N ASN A 95 7.28 1.76 4.41
CA ASN A 95 7.35 2.01 2.98
C ASN A 95 8.74 1.62 2.46
N GLU A 96 8.82 1.28 1.17
CA GLU A 96 10.04 0.81 0.50
C GLU A 96 10.66 -0.43 1.18
N PHE A 97 9.80 -1.36 1.52
CA PHE A 97 10.15 -2.70 1.94
C PHE A 97 9.77 -3.67 0.82
N ASP A 98 10.74 -4.30 0.16
CA ASP A 98 10.48 -5.17 -0.97
C ASP A 98 9.52 -6.30 -0.59
N TYR A 99 8.51 -6.48 -1.43
CA TYR A 99 7.58 -7.60 -1.32
C TYR A 99 8.20 -8.85 -1.91
N ASP A 100 8.17 -9.94 -1.18
CA ASP A 100 8.38 -11.28 -1.71
C ASP A 100 7.16 -12.17 -1.41
N ALA A 101 6.80 -13.03 -2.36
CA ALA A 101 5.59 -13.85 -2.27
C ALA A 101 5.63 -14.89 -1.13
N ASN A 102 6.81 -15.21 -0.61
CA ASN A 102 6.98 -16.15 0.48
C ASN A 102 6.99 -15.46 1.86
N GLY A 103 7.07 -14.12 1.91
CA GLY A 103 7.15 -13.34 3.14
C GLY A 103 8.50 -13.48 3.88
N MET A 104 9.52 -14.01 3.22
CA MET A 104 10.83 -14.29 3.83
C MET A 104 11.51 -13.03 4.36
N ALA A 105 11.47 -11.92 3.59
CA ALA A 105 12.06 -10.66 4.03
C ALA A 105 11.41 -10.15 5.31
N ALA A 106 10.07 -10.16 5.39
CA ALA A 106 9.34 -9.76 6.59
C ALA A 106 9.67 -10.66 7.79
N ASP A 107 9.70 -11.97 7.59
CA ASP A 107 10.03 -12.95 8.62
C ASP A 107 11.45 -12.75 9.19
N ILE A 108 12.43 -12.56 8.32
CA ILE A 108 13.82 -12.32 8.74
C ILE A 108 13.92 -10.99 9.50
N PHE A 109 13.31 -9.92 8.98
CA PHE A 109 13.34 -8.61 9.61
C PHE A 109 12.69 -8.64 11.00
N LEU A 110 11.53 -9.28 11.15
CA LEU A 110 10.85 -9.46 12.42
C LEU A 110 11.68 -10.25 13.44
N LYS A 111 12.27 -11.38 13.02
CA LYS A 111 12.95 -12.31 13.94
C LYS A 111 14.39 -11.91 14.24
N GLN A 112 15.14 -11.46 13.24
CA GLN A 112 16.58 -11.24 13.37
C GLN A 112 16.96 -9.79 13.67
N TYR A 113 16.10 -8.83 13.33
CA TYR A 113 16.36 -7.41 13.55
C TYR A 113 15.48 -6.85 14.67
N LEU A 114 14.15 -6.87 14.54
CA LEU A 114 13.26 -6.33 15.55
C LEU A 114 13.20 -7.20 16.82
N GLY A 115 13.26 -8.52 16.67
CA GLY A 115 13.25 -9.48 17.76
C GLY A 115 14.58 -9.61 18.51
N ARG A 116 15.61 -8.85 18.12
CA ARG A 116 16.90 -8.77 18.81
C ARG A 116 17.22 -7.33 19.15
N SER A 117 17.87 -7.09 20.29
CA SER A 117 18.34 -5.76 20.68
C SER A 117 19.26 -5.18 19.60
N GLN A 118 19.01 -3.94 19.19
CA GLN A 118 19.83 -3.18 18.25
C GLN A 118 20.28 -1.88 18.91
N ASP A 119 21.57 -1.56 18.83
CA ASP A 119 22.14 -0.33 19.35
C ASP A 119 21.71 0.01 20.78
N GLY A 120 21.64 -1.00 21.65
CA GLY A 120 21.23 -0.88 23.03
C GLY A 120 19.72 -0.71 23.26
N GLN A 121 18.89 -0.70 22.21
CA GLN A 121 17.44 -0.66 22.34
C GLN A 121 16.89 -2.04 22.64
N GLU A 122 15.82 -2.11 23.43
CA GLU A 122 15.15 -3.37 23.72
C GLU A 122 14.42 -3.92 22.49
N ALA A 123 14.46 -5.24 22.29
CA ALA A 123 13.73 -5.92 21.25
C ALA A 123 12.23 -5.55 21.26
N ILE A 124 11.61 -5.53 20.09
CA ILE A 124 10.17 -5.32 19.92
C ILE A 124 9.60 -6.45 19.07
N PHE A 125 8.40 -6.92 19.45
CA PHE A 125 7.73 -8.02 18.76
C PHE A 125 6.40 -7.55 18.20
N TYR A 126 6.14 -7.90 16.93
CA TYR A 126 4.86 -7.69 16.27
C TYR A 126 4.25 -9.06 15.93
N PRO A 127 3.27 -9.54 16.71
CA PRO A 127 2.64 -10.84 16.46
C PRO A 127 1.86 -10.92 15.15
N TYR A 128 1.51 -9.76 14.60
CA TYR A 128 0.71 -9.66 13.39
C TYR A 128 1.40 -8.77 12.37
N HIS A 129 1.36 -9.17 11.12
CA HIS A 129 1.80 -8.34 10.02
C HIS A 129 0.94 -8.55 8.77
N TYR A 130 0.93 -7.57 7.89
CA TYR A 130 0.25 -7.63 6.62
C TYR A 130 1.19 -7.22 5.50
N ILE A 131 1.29 -8.07 4.50
CA ILE A 131 2.03 -7.84 3.26
C ILE A 131 1.18 -8.36 2.10
N ALA A 132 1.17 -7.64 0.99
CA ALA A 132 0.40 -8.02 -0.19
C ALA A 132 1.11 -7.53 -1.47
N PRO A 133 0.83 -8.13 -2.63
CA PRO A 133 1.42 -7.71 -3.89
C PRO A 133 1.19 -6.22 -4.18
N VAL A 134 2.19 -5.60 -4.82
CA VAL A 134 2.16 -4.20 -5.27
C VAL A 134 2.32 -4.11 -6.79
N ASN A 135 2.11 -2.93 -7.36
CA ASN A 135 2.19 -2.71 -8.81
C ASN A 135 3.60 -2.40 -9.30
N THR A 136 4.50 -2.04 -8.40
CA THR A 136 5.89 -1.72 -8.75
C THR A 136 6.58 -2.91 -9.40
N GLY A 137 7.27 -2.66 -10.51
CA GLY A 137 7.99 -3.66 -11.30
C GLY A 137 7.11 -4.64 -12.09
N VAL A 138 5.77 -4.60 -11.92
CA VAL A 138 4.83 -5.43 -12.67
C VAL A 138 4.67 -4.84 -14.07
N GLN A 139 5.15 -5.55 -15.08
CA GLN A 139 5.12 -5.07 -16.46
C GLN A 139 3.70 -4.87 -16.97
N SER A 140 3.42 -3.69 -17.51
CA SER A 140 2.09 -3.33 -18.02
C SER A 140 1.81 -3.86 -19.44
N GLY A 141 2.88 -4.12 -20.21
CA GLY A 141 2.80 -4.39 -21.63
C GLY A 141 2.40 -3.17 -22.46
N MET A 142 2.68 -1.96 -21.95
CA MET A 142 2.38 -0.66 -22.57
C MET A 142 3.66 0.18 -22.62
N ASP A 143 3.78 1.07 -23.61
CA ASP A 143 4.80 2.10 -23.72
C ASP A 143 4.30 3.34 -22.96
N LEU A 144 4.62 3.42 -21.66
CA LEU A 144 4.07 4.44 -20.76
C LEU A 144 4.89 5.74 -20.75
N ASP A 145 6.13 5.70 -21.15
CA ASP A 145 6.99 6.89 -21.26
C ASP A 145 7.09 7.42 -22.70
N ASN A 146 6.38 6.79 -23.65
CA ASN A 146 6.33 7.14 -25.08
C ASN A 146 7.73 7.17 -25.76
N ASN A 147 8.64 6.29 -25.33
CA ASN A 147 9.97 6.16 -25.94
C ASN A 147 9.96 5.29 -27.21
N GLY A 148 8.81 4.72 -27.59
CA GLY A 148 8.60 3.88 -28.76
C GLY A 148 8.95 2.41 -28.55
N LYS A 149 9.22 1.98 -27.32
CA LYS A 149 9.50 0.59 -26.93
C LYS A 149 8.51 0.15 -25.84
N ILE A 150 8.40 -1.14 -25.62
CA ILE A 150 7.64 -1.70 -24.51
C ILE A 150 8.60 -2.55 -23.67
N GLY A 151 8.77 -2.18 -22.42
CA GLY A 151 9.72 -2.83 -21.52
C GLY A 151 11.18 -2.57 -21.90
N GLY A 152 12.05 -3.54 -21.66
CA GLY A 152 13.49 -3.40 -21.90
C GLY A 152 14.26 -3.74 -20.63
N ASP A 153 15.40 -3.07 -20.42
CA ASP A 153 16.25 -3.24 -19.25
C ASP A 153 16.32 -1.95 -18.42
N GLY A 154 16.66 -2.09 -17.15
CA GLY A 154 16.87 -0.96 -16.25
C GLY A 154 15.69 0.03 -16.24
N ARG A 155 15.96 1.30 -16.50
CA ARG A 155 14.95 2.36 -16.43
C ARG A 155 13.80 2.20 -17.43
N ASP A 156 14.08 1.75 -18.65
CA ASP A 156 13.03 1.52 -19.68
C ASP A 156 12.02 0.47 -19.16
N ARG A 157 12.52 -0.62 -18.55
CA ARG A 157 11.69 -1.64 -17.91
C ARG A 157 10.83 -1.05 -16.78
N GLY A 158 11.45 -0.23 -15.92
CA GLY A 158 10.77 0.37 -14.79
C GLY A 158 9.68 1.36 -15.20
N ASN A 159 9.93 2.16 -16.24
CA ASN A 159 8.98 3.15 -16.74
C ASN A 159 7.71 2.52 -17.33
N ASP A 160 7.80 1.33 -17.90
CA ASP A 160 6.68 0.61 -18.51
C ASP A 160 5.96 -0.36 -17.55
N ALA A 161 6.36 -0.40 -16.30
CA ALA A 161 5.62 -1.12 -15.27
C ALA A 161 4.39 -0.33 -14.80
N PHE A 162 3.38 -1.00 -14.24
CA PHE A 162 2.23 -0.33 -13.64
C PHE A 162 2.63 0.65 -12.53
N GLY A 163 3.73 0.42 -11.83
CA GLY A 163 4.44 1.33 -10.96
C GLY A 163 5.92 1.11 -11.16
N TYR A 164 6.73 2.18 -11.13
CA TYR A 164 8.15 2.08 -11.37
C TYR A 164 8.83 1.05 -10.45
N GLY A 165 9.59 0.15 -11.06
CA GLY A 165 10.38 -0.86 -10.37
C GLY A 165 11.06 -1.81 -11.36
N LEU A 166 12.22 -2.34 -10.99
CA LEU A 166 13.04 -3.20 -11.85
C LEU A 166 12.58 -4.67 -11.81
N HIS A 167 11.90 -5.06 -10.73
CA HIS A 167 11.30 -6.38 -10.56
C HIS A 167 9.96 -6.26 -9.80
N PRO A 168 9.04 -7.24 -9.95
CA PRO A 168 7.79 -7.22 -9.20
C PRO A 168 8.01 -7.19 -7.69
N GLY A 169 7.35 -6.25 -7.02
CA GLY A 169 7.44 -6.12 -5.56
C GLY A 169 8.49 -5.15 -5.05
N GLN A 170 9.38 -4.60 -5.90
CA GLN A 170 10.32 -3.56 -5.48
C GLN A 170 9.56 -2.36 -4.89
N TYR A 171 10.13 -1.71 -3.87
CA TYR A 171 9.50 -0.57 -3.17
C TYR A 171 8.12 -0.89 -2.56
N GLY A 172 7.91 -2.12 -2.10
CA GLY A 172 6.66 -2.57 -1.50
C GLY A 172 6.37 -1.92 -0.16
N MET A 173 5.37 -2.47 0.53
CA MET A 173 4.91 -1.99 1.83
C MET A 173 4.75 -3.18 2.78
N LEU A 174 4.97 -2.93 4.09
CA LEU A 174 4.75 -3.91 5.15
C LEU A 174 4.07 -3.23 6.35
N VAL A 175 2.94 -3.76 6.79
CA VAL A 175 2.28 -3.32 8.03
C VAL A 175 2.61 -4.29 9.14
N LEU A 176 3.08 -3.76 10.28
CA LEU A 176 3.35 -4.48 11.51
C LEU A 176 2.36 -4.06 12.59
N SER A 177 1.83 -5.00 13.38
CA SER A 177 0.85 -4.69 14.40
C SER A 177 1.04 -5.54 15.67
N GLN A 178 0.87 -4.91 16.83
CA GLN A 178 0.73 -5.60 18.11
C GLN A 178 -0.70 -6.14 18.31
N PHE A 179 -1.64 -5.72 17.48
CA PHE A 179 -3.04 -6.13 17.54
C PHE A 179 -3.41 -7.01 16.35
N PRO A 180 -4.42 -7.90 16.50
CA PRO A 180 -4.91 -8.70 15.38
C PRO A 180 -5.32 -7.86 14.17
N ILE A 181 -5.16 -8.44 13.00
CA ILE A 181 -5.58 -7.85 11.72
C ILE A 181 -6.76 -8.68 11.21
N ASP A 182 -7.90 -8.04 11.00
CA ASP A 182 -9.09 -8.65 10.42
C ASP A 182 -8.93 -8.67 8.88
N LEU A 183 -8.58 -9.82 8.34
CA LEU A 183 -8.31 -9.99 6.92
C LEU A 183 -9.56 -9.95 6.05
N ASP A 184 -10.70 -10.33 6.63
CA ASP A 184 -11.97 -10.32 5.91
C ASP A 184 -12.44 -8.89 5.66
N LYS A 185 -12.10 -7.97 6.60
CA LYS A 185 -12.39 -6.54 6.48
C LYS A 185 -11.26 -5.73 5.84
N THR A 186 -10.08 -6.33 5.68
CA THR A 186 -8.95 -5.67 5.01
C THR A 186 -9.19 -5.63 3.50
N ARG A 187 -8.95 -4.45 2.91
CA ARG A 187 -9.18 -4.18 1.49
C ARG A 187 -7.91 -3.72 0.80
N THR A 188 -7.74 -4.09 -0.46
CA THR A 188 -6.65 -3.64 -1.32
C THR A 188 -7.20 -3.11 -2.64
N PHE A 189 -6.55 -2.06 -3.18
CA PHE A 189 -7.00 -1.37 -4.40
C PHE A 189 -5.90 -1.36 -5.46
N ARG A 190 -5.10 -2.43 -5.53
CA ARG A 190 -4.00 -2.56 -6.49
C ARG A 190 -4.46 -2.51 -7.94
N ASN A 191 -5.60 -3.13 -8.23
CA ASN A 191 -6.11 -3.29 -9.58
C ASN A 191 -7.08 -2.18 -10.03
N LEU A 192 -7.40 -1.22 -9.15
CA LEU A 192 -8.28 -0.10 -9.48
C LEU A 192 -7.73 0.68 -10.67
N LEU A 193 -8.54 0.87 -11.72
CA LEU A 193 -8.10 1.56 -12.92
C LEU A 193 -8.15 3.08 -12.72
N TRP A 194 -7.13 3.78 -13.18
CA TRP A 194 -7.05 5.24 -13.05
C TRP A 194 -8.21 5.96 -13.72
N LYS A 195 -8.66 5.46 -14.87
CA LYS A 195 -9.81 6.00 -15.60
C LYS A 195 -11.14 5.96 -14.83
N ASP A 196 -11.25 5.08 -13.83
CA ASP A 196 -12.48 4.91 -13.07
C ASP A 196 -12.61 5.93 -11.93
N LEU A 197 -11.52 6.60 -11.55
CA LEU A 197 -11.54 7.71 -10.59
C LEU A 197 -12.31 8.90 -11.17
N PRO A 198 -13.39 9.40 -10.54
CA PRO A 198 -14.13 10.56 -11.02
C PRO A 198 -13.24 11.81 -11.12
N GLY A 199 -13.22 12.42 -12.30
CA GLY A 199 -12.37 13.58 -12.58
C GLY A 199 -10.88 13.28 -12.54
N ALA A 200 -10.48 12.07 -12.95
CA ALA A 200 -9.08 11.67 -13.05
C ALA A 200 -8.24 12.70 -13.84
N MET A 201 -7.10 13.06 -13.30
CA MET A 201 -6.16 14.01 -13.91
C MET A 201 -5.35 13.31 -14.99
N LYS A 202 -5.87 13.32 -16.21
CA LYS A 202 -5.22 12.65 -17.35
C LYS A 202 -4.05 13.49 -17.86
N PRO A 203 -2.80 12.99 -17.81
CA PRO A 203 -1.63 13.73 -18.29
C PRO A 203 -1.73 14.08 -19.79
N LYS A 204 -1.18 15.23 -20.16
CA LYS A 204 -1.22 15.72 -21.53
C LYS A 204 0.19 16.06 -22.03
N ASN A 205 0.42 15.83 -23.31
CA ASN A 205 1.61 16.33 -23.99
C ASN A 205 1.54 17.86 -24.04
N PRO A 206 2.46 18.60 -23.44
CA PRO A 206 2.38 20.07 -23.34
C PRO A 206 2.52 20.78 -24.69
N ALA A 207 3.21 20.16 -25.67
CA ALA A 207 3.38 20.74 -26.99
C ALA A 207 2.15 20.61 -27.91
N THR A 208 1.35 19.54 -27.72
CA THR A 208 0.22 19.23 -28.60
C THR A 208 -1.13 19.31 -27.91
N SER A 209 -1.17 19.37 -26.58
CA SER A 209 -2.36 19.28 -25.73
C SER A 209 -3.14 17.96 -25.88
N GLN A 210 -2.58 16.98 -26.57
CA GLN A 210 -3.17 15.65 -26.70
C GLN A 210 -2.91 14.85 -25.42
N ASP A 211 -3.74 13.85 -25.18
CA ASP A 211 -3.54 12.93 -24.07
C ASP A 211 -2.17 12.25 -24.19
N TRP A 212 -1.45 12.14 -23.07
CA TRP A 212 -0.15 11.48 -23.00
C TRP A 212 -0.26 9.98 -23.29
N TYR A 213 -1.21 9.32 -22.63
CA TYR A 213 -1.46 7.90 -22.82
C TYR A 213 -2.42 7.65 -23.98
N LYS A 214 -2.11 6.65 -24.81
CA LYS A 214 -3.01 6.15 -25.83
C LYS A 214 -4.34 5.70 -25.20
N PRO A 215 -5.49 5.84 -25.88
CA PRO A 215 -6.78 5.42 -25.30
C PRO A 215 -6.82 3.96 -24.82
N ALA A 216 -6.16 3.04 -25.54
CA ALA A 216 -6.09 1.63 -25.16
C ALA A 216 -5.25 1.39 -23.90
N ASP A 217 -4.20 2.18 -23.69
CA ASP A 217 -3.32 2.08 -22.52
C ASP A 217 -4.00 2.72 -21.29
N TRP A 218 -4.58 3.91 -21.46
CA TRP A 218 -5.38 4.56 -20.42
C TRP A 218 -6.51 3.68 -19.90
N ALA A 219 -7.15 2.91 -20.78
CA ALA A 219 -8.23 2.00 -20.39
C ALA A 219 -7.80 0.87 -19.44
N ARG A 220 -6.51 0.58 -19.36
CA ARG A 220 -5.93 -0.51 -18.58
C ARG A 220 -4.98 -0.05 -17.47
N LEU A 221 -4.60 1.23 -17.47
CA LEU A 221 -3.62 1.76 -16.53
C LEU A 221 -4.20 1.78 -15.11
N ARG A 222 -3.48 1.18 -14.17
CA ARG A 222 -3.85 1.16 -12.76
C ARG A 222 -3.55 2.50 -12.10
N LEU A 223 -4.41 2.93 -11.18
CA LEU A 223 -4.21 4.19 -10.45
C LEU A 223 -2.99 4.08 -9.53
N SER A 224 -2.96 3.10 -8.63
CA SER A 224 -1.90 3.00 -7.64
C SER A 224 -0.58 2.53 -8.25
N SER A 225 0.50 3.24 -7.97
CA SER A 225 1.86 2.82 -8.35
C SER A 225 2.36 1.64 -7.50
N LYS A 226 1.99 1.59 -6.23
CA LYS A 226 2.21 0.45 -5.34
C LYS A 226 0.86 -0.25 -5.11
N SER A 227 0.16 0.15 -4.09
CA SER A 227 -1.22 -0.20 -3.77
C SER A 227 -1.78 0.80 -2.76
N HIS A 228 -3.09 0.77 -2.54
CA HIS A 228 -3.73 1.37 -1.38
C HIS A 228 -4.33 0.25 -0.55
N TRP A 229 -4.04 0.23 0.74
CA TRP A 229 -4.57 -0.79 1.65
C TRP A 229 -5.39 -0.13 2.76
N ASP A 230 -6.59 -0.63 3.00
CA ASP A 230 -7.35 -0.41 4.22
C ASP A 230 -7.16 -1.65 5.09
N VAL A 231 -6.25 -1.56 6.06
CA VAL A 231 -5.90 -2.67 6.95
C VAL A 231 -6.71 -2.54 8.23
N ALA A 232 -7.64 -3.47 8.47
CA ALA A 232 -8.53 -3.45 9.62
C ALA A 232 -7.82 -3.98 10.88
N ILE A 233 -7.45 -3.09 11.80
CA ILE A 233 -6.73 -3.42 13.05
C ILE A 233 -7.74 -3.59 14.19
N GLU A 234 -7.77 -4.76 14.84
CA GLU A 234 -8.63 -5.06 15.98
C GLU A 234 -8.03 -4.56 17.30
N THR A 235 -8.23 -3.30 17.62
CA THR A 235 -7.71 -2.71 18.85
C THR A 235 -8.63 -2.96 20.05
N PRO A 236 -8.15 -2.83 21.29
CA PRO A 236 -9.01 -2.89 22.50
C PRO A 236 -10.12 -1.85 22.52
N LYS A 237 -10.00 -0.79 21.71
CA LYS A 237 -11.02 0.26 21.54
C LYS A 237 -11.95 0.01 20.35
N GLY A 238 -11.86 -1.16 19.71
CA GLY A 238 -12.58 -1.58 18.51
C GLY A 238 -11.74 -1.41 17.24
N ILE A 239 -12.31 -1.69 16.08
CA ILE A 239 -11.59 -1.64 14.80
C ILE A 239 -11.14 -0.21 14.49
N VAL A 240 -9.88 -0.10 14.05
CA VAL A 240 -9.31 1.08 13.44
C VAL A 240 -8.84 0.71 12.03
N HIS A 241 -9.32 1.40 11.03
CA HIS A 241 -8.91 1.25 9.64
C HIS A 241 -7.59 1.99 9.42
N PHE A 242 -6.52 1.24 9.17
CA PHE A 242 -5.21 1.80 8.86
C PHE A 242 -5.08 1.93 7.35
N LEU A 243 -5.35 3.15 6.85
CA LEU A 243 -5.37 3.49 5.44
C LEU A 243 -3.94 3.83 5.01
N VAL A 244 -3.31 2.91 4.28
CA VAL A 244 -1.89 3.03 3.97
C VAL A 244 -1.63 3.02 2.48
N SER A 245 -0.71 3.90 2.04
CA SER A 245 -0.29 4.00 0.65
C SER A 245 1.13 4.57 0.53
N HIS A 246 1.66 4.50 -0.68
CA HIS A 246 2.89 5.15 -1.06
C HIS A 246 2.72 5.69 -2.49
N PRO A 247 2.09 6.86 -2.65
CA PRO A 247 1.87 7.49 -3.95
C PRO A 247 3.16 7.71 -4.74
N THR A 248 3.01 7.82 -6.04
CA THR A 248 4.11 8.13 -6.98
C THR A 248 4.83 9.42 -6.57
N PRO A 249 6.16 9.47 -6.49
CA PRO A 249 6.88 10.74 -6.38
C PRO A 249 6.54 11.63 -7.59
N PRO A 250 6.18 12.92 -7.38
CA PRO A 250 5.79 13.85 -8.47
C PRO A 250 7.00 14.40 -9.22
N VAL A 251 7.98 13.55 -9.48
CA VAL A 251 9.25 13.84 -10.13
C VAL A 251 9.68 12.64 -10.99
N PHE A 252 10.82 12.69 -11.65
CA PHE A 252 11.40 11.67 -12.52
C PHE A 252 10.68 11.45 -13.86
N ASP A 253 9.84 12.37 -14.27
CA ASP A 253 9.14 12.39 -15.56
C ASP A 253 9.53 13.63 -16.39
N GLY A 254 8.77 13.93 -17.43
CA GLY A 254 8.99 15.07 -18.29
C GLY A 254 7.94 16.18 -18.08
N PRO A 255 7.89 17.14 -19.00
CA PRO A 255 6.99 18.29 -18.88
C PRO A 255 5.50 17.93 -19.01
N GLU A 256 5.16 16.68 -19.29
CA GLU A 256 3.78 16.16 -19.26
C GLU A 256 3.27 15.95 -17.84
N ASP A 257 4.13 15.97 -16.84
CA ASP A 257 3.82 15.84 -15.40
C ASP A 257 2.91 14.63 -15.10
N ARG A 258 3.23 13.48 -15.69
CA ARG A 258 2.42 12.26 -15.50
C ARG A 258 2.52 11.72 -14.08
N ASN A 259 3.67 11.90 -13.42
CA ASN A 259 3.90 11.47 -12.05
C ASN A 259 3.21 12.41 -11.05
N GLY A 260 3.24 13.72 -11.29
CA GLY A 260 2.50 14.69 -10.47
C GLY A 260 0.99 14.49 -10.58
N ALA A 261 0.47 14.29 -11.79
CA ALA A 261 -0.94 13.97 -12.00
C ALA A 261 -1.35 12.68 -11.29
N ARG A 262 -0.48 11.66 -11.32
CA ARG A 262 -0.73 10.37 -10.64
C ARG A 262 -0.68 10.51 -9.13
N ASN A 263 0.32 11.21 -8.58
CA ASN A 263 0.42 11.50 -7.14
C ASN A 263 -0.85 12.19 -6.63
N HIS A 264 -1.30 13.23 -7.36
CA HIS A 264 -2.54 13.93 -7.06
C HIS A 264 -3.74 12.97 -6.95
N ASP A 265 -3.89 12.08 -7.91
CA ASP A 265 -5.04 11.19 -7.97
C ASP A 265 -4.93 10.00 -7.00
N GLU A 266 -3.72 9.51 -6.72
CA GLU A 266 -3.47 8.52 -5.68
C GLU A 266 -3.85 9.06 -4.29
N ILE A 267 -3.56 10.33 -4.00
CA ILE A 267 -3.97 10.99 -2.76
C ILE A 267 -5.48 11.26 -2.74
N LYS A 268 -6.06 11.69 -3.88
CA LYS A 268 -7.51 11.90 -4.05
C LYS A 268 -8.31 10.64 -3.75
N LEU A 269 -7.78 9.46 -4.05
CA LEU A 269 -8.46 8.19 -3.76
C LEU A 269 -8.86 8.08 -2.29
N TRP A 270 -8.01 8.50 -1.36
CA TRP A 270 -8.35 8.49 0.06
C TRP A 270 -9.46 9.50 0.42
N SER A 271 -9.48 10.67 -0.20
CA SER A 271 -10.56 11.64 0.00
C SER A 271 -11.91 11.08 -0.47
N GLU A 272 -11.96 10.49 -1.65
CA GLU A 272 -13.15 9.82 -2.19
C GLU A 272 -13.59 8.63 -1.32
N TYR A 273 -12.63 7.85 -0.82
CA TYR A 273 -12.87 6.72 0.07
C TYR A 273 -13.50 7.16 1.39
N LEU A 274 -13.02 8.27 1.96
CA LEU A 274 -13.57 8.86 3.18
C LEU A 274 -14.95 9.45 2.98
N ASP A 275 -15.19 10.12 1.87
CA ASP A 275 -16.49 10.71 1.55
C ASP A 275 -17.60 9.67 1.44
N ASN A 276 -17.28 8.50 0.92
CA ASN A 276 -18.20 7.38 0.71
C ASN A 276 -19.52 7.78 0.01
N LYS A 277 -19.44 8.77 -0.90
CA LYS A 277 -20.58 9.24 -1.70
C LYS A 277 -20.40 8.83 -3.15
N ASN A 278 -21.41 8.16 -3.72
CA ASN A 278 -21.37 7.69 -5.11
C ASN A 278 -20.12 6.85 -5.44
N THR A 279 -19.72 5.97 -4.51
CA THR A 279 -18.48 5.19 -4.56
C THR A 279 -18.66 3.80 -5.16
N GLN A 280 -19.69 3.57 -5.98
CA GLN A 280 -19.91 2.28 -6.68
C GLN A 280 -18.80 1.93 -7.67
N TRP A 281 -18.02 2.92 -8.11
CA TRP A 281 -16.84 2.75 -8.96
C TRP A 281 -15.62 2.29 -8.17
N LEU A 282 -15.58 2.59 -6.86
CA LEU A 282 -14.46 2.30 -5.98
C LEU A 282 -14.57 0.89 -5.45
N CYS A 283 -14.12 -0.07 -6.25
CA CYS A 283 -14.13 -1.48 -5.91
C CYS A 283 -12.71 -1.95 -5.56
N ASP A 284 -12.60 -2.75 -4.52
CA ASP A 284 -11.35 -3.38 -4.12
C ASP A 284 -11.00 -4.59 -5.00
N ASP A 285 -9.87 -5.22 -4.74
CA ASP A 285 -9.38 -6.37 -5.51
C ASP A 285 -10.25 -7.63 -5.32
N LYS A 286 -11.15 -7.63 -4.34
CA LYS A 286 -12.19 -8.66 -4.12
C LYS A 286 -13.53 -8.30 -4.79
N ASN A 287 -13.60 -7.19 -5.55
CA ASN A 287 -14.81 -6.61 -6.14
C ASN A 287 -15.87 -6.17 -5.11
N ILE A 288 -15.46 -5.82 -3.90
CA ILE A 288 -16.34 -5.17 -2.91
C ILE A 288 -16.25 -3.66 -3.15
N CYS A 289 -17.41 -3.04 -3.46
CA CYS A 289 -17.44 -1.63 -3.83
C CYS A 289 -17.94 -0.75 -2.67
N GLY A 290 -17.54 0.51 -2.68
CA GLY A 290 -17.89 1.50 -1.67
C GLY A 290 -16.68 2.02 -0.91
N GLY A 291 -16.85 3.15 -0.24
CA GLY A 291 -15.85 3.79 0.61
C GLY A 291 -15.93 3.36 2.08
N LEU A 292 -15.24 4.09 2.94
CA LEU A 292 -15.17 3.84 4.37
C LEU A 292 -16.48 4.25 5.07
N PRO A 293 -17.11 3.38 5.89
CA PRO A 293 -18.30 3.73 6.67
C PRO A 293 -18.13 5.05 7.44
N SER A 294 -19.19 5.84 7.55
CA SER A 294 -19.13 7.19 8.11
C SER A 294 -18.74 7.23 9.59
N ASP A 295 -19.02 6.18 10.33
CA ASP A 295 -18.73 6.00 11.76
C ASP A 295 -17.40 5.27 12.02
N ALA A 296 -16.72 4.80 10.97
CA ALA A 296 -15.44 4.11 11.10
C ALA A 296 -14.34 5.04 11.60
N ARG A 297 -13.54 4.53 12.52
CA ARG A 297 -12.29 5.17 12.96
C ARG A 297 -11.16 4.79 12.04
N PHE A 298 -10.31 5.74 11.71
CA PHE A 298 -9.22 5.51 10.79
C PHE A 298 -7.97 6.32 11.13
N VAL A 299 -6.84 5.86 10.62
CA VAL A 299 -5.58 6.59 10.53
C VAL A 299 -5.10 6.48 9.10
N ILE A 300 -4.73 7.60 8.47
CA ILE A 300 -4.08 7.62 7.17
C ILE A 300 -2.58 7.75 7.40
N ALA A 301 -1.78 6.91 6.76
CA ALA A 301 -0.34 6.94 6.86
C ALA A 301 0.34 6.51 5.54
N GLY A 302 1.55 6.99 5.34
CA GLY A 302 2.37 6.65 4.19
C GLY A 302 3.41 7.72 3.91
N ASP A 303 4.31 7.43 2.99
CA ASP A 303 5.11 8.44 2.32
C ASP A 303 4.28 9.00 1.17
N MET A 304 3.61 10.13 1.38
CA MET A 304 2.70 10.70 0.38
C MET A 304 3.44 11.38 -0.77
N ASN A 305 4.76 11.56 -0.67
CA ASN A 305 5.55 12.25 -1.69
C ASN A 305 4.93 13.62 -2.08
N SER A 306 4.35 14.32 -1.13
CA SER A 306 3.64 15.57 -1.37
C SER A 306 3.67 16.44 -0.12
N ASP A 307 4.00 17.71 -0.28
CA ASP A 307 3.98 18.74 0.75
C ASP A 307 2.82 19.72 0.49
N PRO A 308 2.08 20.19 1.51
CA PRO A 308 0.97 21.14 1.32
C PRO A 308 1.43 22.57 1.03
N VAL A 309 2.71 22.90 1.25
CA VAL A 309 3.25 24.27 1.17
C VAL A 309 4.21 24.42 0.01
N ASP A 310 5.15 23.53 -0.09
CA ASP A 310 6.18 23.51 -1.12
C ASP A 310 6.38 22.09 -1.70
N GLY A 311 7.22 21.96 -2.72
CA GLY A 311 7.49 20.71 -3.40
C GLY A 311 7.02 20.70 -4.85
N ASP A 312 7.38 19.63 -5.56
CA ASP A 312 7.21 19.51 -7.02
C ASP A 312 5.82 18.98 -7.42
N GLY A 313 4.94 18.70 -6.45
CA GLY A 313 3.61 18.12 -6.72
C GLY A 313 2.61 19.14 -7.26
N VAL A 314 1.50 18.63 -7.80
CA VAL A 314 0.37 19.48 -8.23
C VAL A 314 -0.13 20.30 -7.03
N PRO A 315 -0.24 21.64 -7.16
CA PRO A 315 -0.68 22.48 -6.06
C PRO A 315 -2.04 22.06 -5.49
N GLY A 316 -2.13 22.01 -4.16
CA GLY A 316 -3.36 21.63 -3.45
C GLY A 316 -3.58 20.12 -3.28
N THR A 317 -2.70 19.28 -3.77
CA THR A 317 -2.82 17.82 -3.65
C THR A 317 -3.08 17.37 -2.22
N MET A 318 -2.25 17.76 -1.27
CA MET A 318 -2.43 17.37 0.15
C MET A 318 -3.65 18.02 0.81
N LEU A 319 -4.10 19.17 0.31
CA LEU A 319 -5.28 19.85 0.87
C LEU A 319 -6.56 19.02 0.67
N GLN A 320 -6.60 18.11 -0.32
CA GLN A 320 -7.70 17.17 -0.51
C GLN A 320 -7.94 16.30 0.74
N LEU A 321 -6.87 15.96 1.47
CA LEU A 321 -6.96 15.22 2.73
C LEU A 321 -6.99 16.14 3.95
N LEU A 322 -6.09 17.13 4.02
CA LEU A 322 -5.96 18.01 5.19
C LEU A 322 -7.20 18.84 5.45
N ASP A 323 -7.95 19.21 4.40
CA ASP A 323 -9.21 19.95 4.51
C ASP A 323 -10.44 19.05 4.58
N HIS A 324 -10.28 17.73 4.45
CA HIS A 324 -11.41 16.81 4.50
C HIS A 324 -12.09 16.85 5.89
N PRO A 325 -13.44 16.91 5.96
CA PRO A 325 -14.17 17.08 7.22
C PRO A 325 -13.94 15.98 8.26
N ARG A 326 -13.61 14.77 7.83
CA ARG A 326 -13.33 13.62 8.71
C ARG A 326 -11.88 13.58 9.19
N VAL A 327 -10.99 14.35 8.59
CA VAL A 327 -9.56 14.39 8.96
C VAL A 327 -9.34 15.42 10.06
N SER A 328 -8.62 15.01 11.09
CA SER A 328 -8.35 15.87 12.26
C SER A 328 -7.38 16.99 11.90
N LYS A 329 -7.71 18.20 12.30
CA LYS A 329 -6.92 19.42 12.01
C LYS A 329 -5.97 19.74 13.17
N TYR A 330 -4.92 18.95 13.32
CA TYR A 330 -3.82 19.28 14.24
C TYR A 330 -2.69 20.00 13.50
N ALA A 331 -1.93 20.81 14.23
CA ALA A 331 -0.71 21.39 13.68
C ALA A 331 0.26 20.27 13.27
N ALA A 332 0.85 20.39 12.10
CA ALA A 332 1.87 19.45 11.64
C ALA A 332 3.03 19.41 12.65
N PRO A 333 3.47 18.22 13.09
CA PRO A 333 4.64 18.11 13.94
C PRO A 333 5.87 18.63 13.18
N ARG A 334 6.78 19.26 13.92
CA ARG A 334 8.03 19.77 13.36
C ARG A 334 9.20 19.19 14.14
N SER A 335 10.34 19.05 13.50
CA SER A 335 11.60 18.65 14.12
C SER A 335 12.74 19.55 13.64
N ASP A 336 13.75 19.70 14.49
CA ASP A 336 14.95 20.46 14.14
C ASP A 336 15.72 19.85 12.95
N GLY A 337 15.55 18.54 12.72
CA GLY A 337 16.18 17.84 11.61
C GLY A 337 15.45 17.96 10.28
N ALA A 338 14.24 18.54 10.28
CA ALA A 338 13.40 18.75 9.10
C ALA A 338 13.14 20.25 8.84
N ALA A 339 13.87 21.15 9.50
CA ALA A 339 13.73 22.59 9.35
C ALA A 339 14.69 23.15 8.28
#